data_37c2c58fa7341bceb058531683d1daef
#
_entry.id   37c2c58fa7341bceb058531683d1daef
#
_cell.length_a   1.000
_cell.length_b   1.000
_cell.length_c   1.000
_cell.angle_alpha   90.00
_cell.angle_beta   90.00
_cell.angle_gamma   90.00
#
_symmetry.space_group_name_H-M   'P 1'
#
loop_
_entity.id
_entity.type
_entity.pdbx_description
1 polymer ?
#
loop_
_entity_poly.entity_id
_entity_poly.type
_entity_poly.pdbx_seq_one_letter_code
_entity_poly.pdbx_strand_id
1 'polypeptide(L)'
;MARLTLTFDNGPDPTWTPHVLDVLAKHEIKATFFVIGRKLVLQPELRSILERARDEGHWIGTHSYNHVYSLGDIDREDAFDVEVVAAFDAVGDLAHPDRLYRPFCNAGIVNDRVFKKIDVERLEAGGYTCIFFNSLPRDWDDGEGWVGRGLADVETREHSTIVIHDIPGYPDGVDVRPMARLEDFVVGALDAGHEFVQEFSEDCVLIKRGEPQRDIAFLAH
;
A
#
# COMPACT_ATOMS: atom_id res chain seq x y z
N MET A 1 19.31 10.63 10.46
CA MET A 1 17.88 11.01 10.44
C MET A 1 17.37 10.70 9.05
N ALA A 2 16.51 9.72 8.94
CA ALA A 2 15.86 9.35 7.67
C ALA A 2 14.39 9.79 7.68
N ARG A 3 13.80 9.97 6.50
CA ARG A 3 12.35 10.15 6.31
C ARG A 3 11.70 8.79 6.16
N LEU A 4 10.51 8.62 6.72
CA LEU A 4 9.79 7.35 6.71
C LEU A 4 8.32 7.57 6.36
N THR A 5 7.88 6.95 5.27
CA THR A 5 6.48 6.96 4.82
C THR A 5 5.85 5.61 5.13
N LEU A 6 4.82 5.60 5.98
CA LEU A 6 4.04 4.39 6.26
C LEU A 6 2.98 4.16 5.18
N THR A 7 2.96 2.94 4.65
CA THR A 7 1.89 2.50 3.76
C THR A 7 1.36 1.14 4.21
N PHE A 8 0.04 1.01 4.18
CA PHE A 8 -0.67 -0.20 4.61
C PHE A 8 -1.39 -0.81 3.42
N ASP A 9 -1.08 -2.07 3.13
CA ASP A 9 -1.68 -2.82 2.04
C ASP A 9 -2.69 -3.85 2.56
N ASN A 10 -3.56 -4.31 1.69
CA ASN A 10 -4.53 -5.39 1.89
C ASN A 10 -5.74 -5.06 2.79
N GLY A 11 -5.77 -3.95 3.47
CA GLY A 11 -6.93 -3.48 4.23
C GLY A 11 -8.15 -3.13 3.33
N PRO A 12 -9.24 -2.60 3.91
CA PRO A 12 -9.44 -2.48 5.34
C PRO A 12 -9.79 -3.81 6.02
N ASP A 13 -9.46 -3.92 7.31
CA ASP A 13 -9.84 -5.01 8.19
C ASP A 13 -10.63 -4.45 9.38
N PRO A 14 -11.72 -5.09 9.83
CA PRO A 14 -12.59 -4.53 10.87
C PRO A 14 -11.93 -4.40 12.25
N THR A 15 -10.85 -5.14 12.48
CA THR A 15 -10.11 -5.13 13.75
C THR A 15 -8.81 -4.33 13.64
N TRP A 16 -8.02 -4.61 12.60
CA TRP A 16 -6.66 -4.10 12.52
C TRP A 16 -6.56 -2.68 11.96
N THR A 17 -7.39 -2.33 10.98
CA THR A 17 -7.34 -0.95 10.45
C THR A 17 -7.72 0.09 11.51
N PRO A 18 -8.78 -0.10 12.34
CA PRO A 18 -9.05 0.82 13.45
C PRO A 18 -7.91 0.90 14.47
N HIS A 19 -7.29 -0.24 14.82
CA HIS A 19 -6.13 -0.25 15.72
C HIS A 19 -4.94 0.55 15.13
N VAL A 20 -4.65 0.38 13.85
CA VAL A 20 -3.63 1.17 13.15
C VAL A 20 -3.94 2.66 13.23
N LEU A 21 -5.18 3.07 12.95
CA LEU A 21 -5.60 4.46 13.04
C LEU A 21 -5.43 5.03 14.45
N ASP A 22 -5.74 4.25 15.51
CA ASP A 22 -5.54 4.66 16.88
C ASP A 22 -4.06 4.92 17.21
N VAL A 23 -3.16 4.03 16.76
CA VAL A 23 -1.70 4.20 16.92
C VAL A 23 -1.21 5.44 16.17
N LEU A 24 -1.62 5.60 14.90
CA LEU A 24 -1.23 6.75 14.09
C LEU A 24 -1.71 8.08 14.69
N ALA A 25 -2.96 8.13 15.18
CA ALA A 25 -3.52 9.30 15.84
C ALA A 25 -2.74 9.67 17.12
N LYS A 26 -2.37 8.67 17.94
CA LYS A 26 -1.59 8.86 19.17
C LYS A 26 -0.25 9.55 18.92
N HIS A 27 0.39 9.26 17.79
CA HIS A 27 1.71 9.79 17.43
C HIS A 27 1.64 10.91 16.39
N GLU A 28 0.44 11.40 16.02
CA GLU A 28 0.20 12.45 15.03
C GLU A 28 0.79 12.13 13.64
N ILE A 29 0.88 10.84 13.29
CA ILE A 29 1.44 10.37 12.02
C ILE A 29 0.35 10.23 10.98
N LYS A 30 0.65 10.62 9.73
CA LYS A 30 -0.23 10.37 8.57
C LYS A 30 0.39 9.28 7.69
N ALA A 31 -0.48 8.46 7.11
CA ALA A 31 -0.10 7.29 6.30
C ALA A 31 -0.95 7.19 5.04
N THR A 32 -0.62 6.23 4.18
CA THR A 32 -1.44 5.87 3.01
C THR A 32 -1.92 4.43 3.13
N PHE A 33 -3.21 4.21 2.87
CA PHE A 33 -3.84 2.89 2.84
C PHE A 33 -4.13 2.50 1.40
N PHE A 34 -3.52 1.41 0.92
CA PHE A 34 -3.78 0.83 -0.38
C PHE A 34 -4.73 -0.37 -0.20
N VAL A 35 -6.00 -0.14 -0.52
CA VAL A 35 -7.08 -1.05 -0.15
C VAL A 35 -7.48 -1.99 -1.28
N ILE A 36 -7.92 -3.21 -0.92
CA ILE A 36 -8.48 -4.18 -1.86
C ILE A 36 -9.95 -3.84 -2.14
N GLY A 37 -10.27 -3.47 -3.38
CA GLY A 37 -11.61 -3.00 -3.75
C GLY A 37 -12.73 -3.99 -3.43
N ARG A 38 -12.52 -5.29 -3.69
CA ARG A 38 -13.49 -6.35 -3.42
C ARG A 38 -13.96 -6.41 -1.96
N LYS A 39 -13.10 -6.07 -0.99
CA LYS A 39 -13.48 -6.07 0.42
C LYS A 39 -14.62 -5.11 0.71
N LEU A 40 -14.62 -3.92 0.10
CA LEU A 40 -15.68 -2.92 0.28
C LEU A 40 -17.01 -3.34 -0.34
N VAL A 41 -16.97 -4.14 -1.40
CA VAL A 41 -18.18 -4.67 -2.03
C VAL A 41 -18.78 -5.82 -1.23
N LEU A 42 -17.93 -6.70 -0.69
CA LEU A 42 -18.38 -7.85 0.12
C LEU A 42 -18.77 -7.46 1.55
N GLN A 43 -18.19 -6.42 2.10
CA GLN A 43 -18.39 -5.92 3.46
C GLN A 43 -18.55 -4.39 3.44
N PRO A 44 -19.71 -3.88 3.02
CA PRO A 44 -19.92 -2.43 2.84
C PRO A 44 -19.72 -1.61 4.13
N GLU A 45 -19.87 -2.23 5.29
CA GLU A 45 -19.63 -1.61 6.60
C GLU A 45 -18.17 -1.17 6.80
N LEU A 46 -17.21 -1.78 6.09
CA LEU A 46 -15.80 -1.39 6.15
C LEU A 46 -15.55 0.01 5.60
N ARG A 47 -16.49 0.54 4.78
CA ARG A 47 -16.39 1.89 4.26
C ARG A 47 -16.26 2.95 5.35
N SER A 48 -16.96 2.79 6.48
CA SER A 48 -16.90 3.73 7.60
C SER A 48 -15.49 3.85 8.22
N ILE A 49 -14.71 2.77 8.15
CA ILE A 49 -13.31 2.78 8.60
C ILE A 49 -12.45 3.66 7.68
N LEU A 50 -12.66 3.55 6.36
CA LEU A 50 -11.96 4.40 5.40
C LEU A 50 -12.41 5.87 5.44
N GLU A 51 -13.68 6.11 5.74
CA GLU A 51 -14.19 7.47 6.00
C GLU A 51 -13.46 8.09 7.19
N ARG A 52 -13.31 7.34 8.30
CA ARG A 52 -12.48 7.75 9.43
C ARG A 52 -11.03 8.03 9.01
N ALA A 53 -10.40 7.12 8.26
CA ALA A 53 -9.02 7.29 7.80
C ALA A 53 -8.85 8.59 6.98
N ARG A 54 -9.75 8.85 6.02
CA ARG A 54 -9.76 10.08 5.23
C ARG A 54 -9.95 11.33 6.12
N ASP A 55 -10.91 11.29 7.02
CA ASP A 55 -11.25 12.44 7.88
C ASP A 55 -10.13 12.76 8.87
N GLU A 56 -9.33 11.76 9.26
CA GLU A 56 -8.10 11.93 10.02
C GLU A 56 -6.90 12.37 9.17
N GLY A 57 -7.06 12.54 7.84
CA GLY A 57 -6.05 13.07 6.91
C GLY A 57 -5.13 12.03 6.30
N HIS A 58 -5.45 10.76 6.39
CA HIS A 58 -4.73 9.71 5.67
C HIS A 58 -5.12 9.68 4.19
N TRP A 59 -4.20 9.23 3.34
CA TRP A 59 -4.48 9.03 1.93
C TRP A 59 -5.01 7.62 1.68
N ILE A 60 -5.96 7.50 0.75
CA ILE A 60 -6.52 6.23 0.35
C ILE A 60 -6.23 6.00 -1.13
N GLY A 61 -5.50 4.93 -1.41
CA GLY A 61 -5.25 4.40 -2.74
C GLY A 61 -5.90 3.03 -2.91
N THR A 62 -5.67 2.41 -4.06
CA THR A 62 -6.17 1.06 -4.35
C THR A 62 -5.03 0.04 -4.52
N HIS A 63 -5.28 -1.21 -4.12
CA HIS A 63 -4.35 -2.34 -4.23
C HIS A 63 -4.99 -3.50 -4.99
N SER A 64 -5.38 -3.25 -6.23
CA SER A 64 -6.19 -4.15 -7.07
C SER A 64 -7.60 -4.39 -6.53
N TYR A 65 -8.44 -5.00 -7.33
CA TYR A 65 -9.79 -5.37 -6.90
C TYR A 65 -9.81 -6.73 -6.20
N ASN A 66 -9.21 -7.78 -6.82
CA ASN A 66 -9.23 -9.13 -6.29
C ASN A 66 -7.99 -9.50 -5.46
N HIS A 67 -6.83 -8.91 -5.76
CA HIS A 67 -5.56 -9.21 -5.08
C HIS A 67 -5.16 -10.70 -5.16
N VAL A 68 -5.18 -11.29 -6.37
CA VAL A 68 -4.88 -12.72 -6.57
C VAL A 68 -3.68 -12.91 -7.49
N TYR A 69 -3.58 -12.13 -8.56
CA TYR A 69 -2.53 -12.20 -9.57
C TYR A 69 -1.98 -10.82 -9.91
N SER A 70 -0.70 -10.76 -10.27
CA SER A 70 -0.15 -9.58 -10.91
C SER A 70 -0.89 -9.29 -12.22
N LEU A 71 -1.10 -8.03 -12.56
CA LEU A 71 -1.90 -7.65 -13.72
C LEU A 71 -1.34 -8.24 -15.02
N GLY A 72 0.00 -8.29 -15.14
CA GLY A 72 0.70 -8.93 -16.25
C GLY A 72 0.45 -10.44 -16.41
N ASP A 73 0.09 -11.14 -15.31
CA ASP A 73 -0.19 -12.59 -15.33
C ASP A 73 -1.65 -12.92 -15.69
N ILE A 74 -2.53 -11.93 -15.78
CA ILE A 74 -3.94 -12.16 -16.06
C ILE A 74 -4.16 -12.22 -17.57
N ASP A 75 -4.47 -13.42 -18.09
CA ASP A 75 -4.77 -13.61 -19.51
C ASP A 75 -6.24 -13.30 -19.85
N ARG A 76 -6.59 -12.01 -19.71
CA ARG A 76 -7.93 -11.46 -20.05
C ARG A 76 -7.77 -10.06 -20.61
N GLU A 77 -8.55 -9.71 -21.61
CA GLU A 77 -8.55 -8.37 -22.24
C GLU A 77 -9.07 -7.28 -21.30
N ASP A 78 -10.00 -7.64 -20.40
CA ASP A 78 -10.61 -6.73 -19.42
C ASP A 78 -9.89 -6.72 -18.06
N ALA A 79 -8.68 -7.30 -17.95
CA ALA A 79 -7.95 -7.42 -16.69
C ALA A 79 -7.76 -6.08 -15.99
N PHE A 80 -7.40 -5.05 -16.73
CA PHE A 80 -7.22 -3.71 -16.17
C PHE A 80 -8.54 -3.12 -15.65
N ASP A 81 -9.64 -3.31 -16.36
CA ASP A 81 -10.95 -2.82 -15.94
C ASP A 81 -11.41 -3.53 -14.67
N VAL A 82 -11.18 -4.84 -14.59
CA VAL A 82 -11.55 -5.66 -13.42
C VAL A 82 -10.65 -5.36 -12.21
N GLU A 83 -9.33 -5.21 -12.39
CA GLU A 83 -8.40 -5.10 -11.25
C GLU A 83 -8.12 -3.65 -10.84
N VAL A 84 -8.12 -2.71 -11.79
CA VAL A 84 -7.79 -1.31 -11.51
C VAL A 84 -9.04 -0.45 -11.46
N VAL A 85 -9.83 -0.40 -12.55
CA VAL A 85 -10.99 0.50 -12.61
C VAL A 85 -12.01 0.13 -11.55
N ALA A 86 -12.40 -1.15 -11.45
CA ALA A 86 -13.37 -1.59 -10.46
C ALA A 86 -12.89 -1.38 -9.01
N ALA A 87 -11.58 -1.41 -8.74
CA ALA A 87 -11.06 -1.09 -7.42
C ALA A 87 -11.30 0.38 -7.06
N PHE A 88 -11.06 1.30 -8.02
CA PHE A 88 -11.36 2.72 -7.81
C PHE A 88 -12.86 2.99 -7.70
N ASP A 89 -13.69 2.30 -8.48
CA ASP A 89 -15.15 2.40 -8.38
C ASP A 89 -15.66 1.96 -7.00
N ALA A 90 -15.07 0.90 -6.42
CA ALA A 90 -15.42 0.42 -5.09
C ALA A 90 -15.02 1.41 -3.97
N VAL A 91 -13.87 2.07 -4.08
CA VAL A 91 -13.42 3.10 -3.14
C VAL A 91 -14.20 4.40 -3.34
N GLY A 92 -14.49 4.76 -4.57
CA GLY A 92 -15.28 5.93 -4.95
C GLY A 92 -14.63 7.24 -4.51
N ASP A 93 -15.41 8.12 -3.88
CA ASP A 93 -15.01 9.46 -3.43
C ASP A 93 -14.02 9.48 -2.26
N LEU A 94 -13.71 8.33 -1.68
CA LEU A 94 -12.67 8.21 -0.65
C LEU A 94 -11.26 8.14 -1.26
N ALA A 95 -11.13 7.79 -2.54
CA ALA A 95 -9.84 7.69 -3.19
C ALA A 95 -9.14 9.06 -3.27
N HIS A 96 -7.83 9.06 -3.02
CA HIS A 96 -7.00 10.25 -3.20
C HIS A 96 -7.15 10.80 -4.64
N PRO A 97 -7.28 12.13 -4.84
CA PRO A 97 -7.54 12.73 -6.15
C PRO A 97 -6.45 12.42 -7.20
N ASP A 98 -5.22 12.13 -6.79
CA ASP A 98 -4.14 11.72 -7.67
C ASP A 98 -4.23 10.24 -8.11
N ARG A 99 -5.32 9.54 -7.77
CA ARG A 99 -5.58 8.14 -8.15
C ARG A 99 -4.40 7.23 -7.79
N LEU A 100 -4.06 7.20 -6.48
CA LEU A 100 -2.97 6.38 -5.97
C LEU A 100 -3.27 4.89 -6.17
N TYR A 101 -2.41 4.21 -6.90
CA TYR A 101 -2.51 2.79 -7.21
C TYR A 101 -1.22 2.07 -6.84
N ARG A 102 -1.32 0.97 -6.14
CA ARG A 102 -0.23 0.01 -5.93
C ARG A 102 -0.64 -1.32 -6.56
N PRO A 103 0.12 -1.84 -7.54
CA PRO A 103 -0.19 -3.15 -8.13
C PRO A 103 0.05 -4.27 -7.12
N PHE A 104 -0.68 -5.37 -7.27
CA PHE A 104 -0.34 -6.61 -6.59
C PHE A 104 1.04 -7.10 -7.06
N CYS A 105 1.93 -7.34 -6.10
CA CYS A 105 3.24 -7.94 -6.33
C CYS A 105 3.36 -9.18 -5.44
N ASN A 106 3.29 -10.38 -6.02
CA ASN A 106 3.31 -11.64 -5.28
C ASN A 106 4.51 -11.70 -4.32
N ALA A 107 4.26 -11.71 -3.02
CA ALA A 107 5.28 -11.69 -1.96
C ALA A 107 6.35 -10.59 -2.13
N GLY A 108 5.99 -9.45 -2.72
CA GLY A 108 6.91 -8.34 -2.96
C GLY A 108 7.85 -8.53 -4.16
N ILE A 109 7.61 -9.52 -5.02
CA ILE A 109 8.41 -9.74 -6.24
C ILE A 109 8.04 -8.69 -7.28
N VAL A 110 9.00 -7.85 -7.60
CA VAL A 110 8.88 -6.78 -8.59
C VAL A 110 9.69 -7.15 -9.83
N ASN A 111 9.02 -7.52 -10.92
CA ASN A 111 9.61 -7.95 -12.17
C ASN A 111 8.69 -7.61 -13.36
N ASP A 112 9.04 -8.08 -14.59
CA ASP A 112 8.29 -7.86 -15.82
C ASP A 112 6.89 -8.49 -15.88
N ARG A 113 6.50 -9.27 -14.86
CA ARG A 113 5.15 -9.85 -14.75
C ARG A 113 4.16 -8.94 -14.00
N VAL A 114 4.59 -7.80 -13.50
CA VAL A 114 3.69 -6.87 -12.79
C VAL A 114 2.66 -6.29 -13.74
N PHE A 115 3.07 -5.92 -14.96
CA PHE A 115 2.22 -5.33 -15.99
C PHE A 115 2.41 -5.98 -17.36
N LYS A 116 1.41 -5.80 -18.21
CA LYS A 116 1.58 -5.78 -19.68
C LYS A 116 1.86 -4.33 -20.12
N LYS A 117 2.47 -4.14 -21.28
CA LYS A 117 2.71 -2.78 -21.83
C LYS A 117 1.43 -1.97 -21.94
N ILE A 118 0.33 -2.61 -22.35
CA ILE A 118 -0.97 -1.95 -22.45
C ILE A 118 -1.49 -1.46 -21.08
N ASP A 119 -1.15 -2.14 -19.98
CA ASP A 119 -1.55 -1.71 -18.65
C ASP A 119 -0.83 -0.42 -18.26
N VAL A 120 0.46 -0.31 -18.60
CA VAL A 120 1.24 0.92 -18.38
C VAL A 120 0.64 2.08 -19.17
N GLU A 121 0.36 1.87 -20.48
CA GLU A 121 -0.28 2.88 -21.32
C GLU A 121 -1.64 3.32 -20.74
N ARG A 122 -2.41 2.41 -20.18
CA ARG A 122 -3.69 2.70 -19.54
C ARG A 122 -3.53 3.45 -18.21
N LEU A 123 -2.51 3.14 -17.42
CA LEU A 123 -2.19 3.90 -16.20
C LEU A 123 -1.83 5.35 -16.55
N GLU A 124 -1.00 5.55 -17.58
CA GLU A 124 -0.61 6.87 -18.07
C GLU A 124 -1.83 7.64 -18.60
N ALA A 125 -2.56 7.07 -19.55
CA ALA A 125 -3.73 7.71 -20.15
C ALA A 125 -4.84 8.01 -19.13
N GLY A 126 -4.98 7.20 -18.08
CA GLY A 126 -5.96 7.36 -17.03
C GLY A 126 -5.56 8.34 -15.92
N GLY A 127 -4.36 8.92 -15.98
CA GLY A 127 -3.88 9.87 -14.98
C GLY A 127 -3.63 9.24 -13.60
N TYR A 128 -3.29 7.94 -13.55
CA TYR A 128 -3.01 7.26 -12.29
C TYR A 128 -1.63 7.64 -11.73
N THR A 129 -1.49 7.51 -10.42
CA THR A 129 -0.20 7.61 -9.74
C THR A 129 0.17 6.23 -9.21
N CYS A 130 1.18 5.60 -9.83
CA CYS A 130 1.62 4.25 -9.49
C CYS A 130 2.75 4.30 -8.47
N ILE A 131 2.50 3.73 -7.28
CA ILE A 131 3.38 3.77 -6.12
C ILE A 131 3.85 2.38 -5.75
N PHE A 132 5.17 2.22 -5.63
CA PHE A 132 5.82 1.03 -5.10
C PHE A 132 6.34 1.25 -3.68
N PHE A 133 7.30 0.45 -3.27
CA PHE A 133 7.93 0.50 -1.96
C PHE A 133 9.43 0.18 -2.11
N ASN A 134 10.23 0.62 -1.16
CA ASN A 134 11.65 0.30 -1.08
C ASN A 134 12.04 -0.37 0.27
N SER A 135 11.07 -0.55 1.18
CA SER A 135 11.22 -1.33 2.41
C SER A 135 10.05 -2.32 2.56
N LEU A 136 10.39 -3.60 2.77
CA LEU A 136 9.45 -4.72 2.85
C LEU A 136 9.84 -5.64 4.02
N PRO A 137 9.43 -5.34 5.26
CA PRO A 137 9.86 -6.07 6.45
C PRO A 137 9.21 -7.45 6.63
N ARG A 138 8.30 -7.86 5.74
CA ARG A 138 7.60 -9.14 5.76
C ARG A 138 6.81 -9.36 7.06
N ASP A 139 6.01 -8.39 7.42
CA ASP A 139 5.18 -8.39 8.61
C ASP A 139 4.07 -9.45 8.57
N TRP A 140 3.59 -9.79 7.37
CA TRP A 140 2.48 -10.74 7.16
C TRP A 140 2.81 -12.19 7.52
N ASP A 141 4.08 -12.59 7.57
CA ASP A 141 4.52 -13.97 7.87
C ASP A 141 5.34 -14.07 9.16
N ASP A 142 5.75 -12.94 9.75
CA ASP A 142 6.49 -12.89 11.01
C ASP A 142 6.11 -11.64 11.81
N GLY A 143 5.04 -11.74 12.56
CA GLY A 143 4.49 -10.64 13.36
C GLY A 143 5.39 -10.13 14.47
N GLU A 144 6.40 -10.88 14.88
CA GLU A 144 7.34 -10.47 15.95
C GLU A 144 8.62 -9.85 15.39
N GLY A 145 9.21 -10.46 14.38
CA GLY A 145 10.52 -10.06 13.86
C GLY A 145 10.51 -8.90 12.88
N TRP A 146 9.34 -8.54 12.31
CA TRP A 146 9.26 -7.50 11.29
C TRP A 146 9.70 -6.12 11.77
N VAL A 147 9.46 -5.78 13.05
CA VAL A 147 9.84 -4.49 13.64
C VAL A 147 11.35 -4.27 13.53
N GLY A 148 12.15 -5.27 13.94
CA GLY A 148 13.60 -5.19 13.84
C GLY A 148 14.09 -5.06 12.40
N ARG A 149 13.48 -5.80 11.45
CA ARG A 149 13.80 -5.68 10.01
C ARG A 149 13.44 -4.32 9.45
N GLY A 150 12.24 -3.82 9.78
CA GLY A 150 11.77 -2.51 9.33
C GLY A 150 12.67 -1.38 9.82
N LEU A 151 13.05 -1.38 11.11
CA LEU A 151 13.98 -0.39 11.67
C LEU A 151 15.36 -0.47 10.99
N ALA A 152 15.89 -1.68 10.79
CA ALA A 152 17.16 -1.87 10.09
C ALA A 152 17.11 -1.37 8.64
N ASP A 153 16.00 -1.58 7.94
CA ASP A 153 15.80 -1.08 6.57
C ASP A 153 15.82 0.45 6.51
N VAL A 154 15.16 1.13 7.46
CA VAL A 154 15.11 2.60 7.53
C VAL A 154 16.51 3.19 7.69
N GLU A 155 17.41 2.56 8.46
CA GLU A 155 18.79 3.00 8.66
C GLU A 155 19.63 3.00 7.37
N THR A 156 19.22 2.26 6.35
CA THR A 156 19.97 2.11 5.10
C THR A 156 19.63 3.14 4.02
N ARG A 157 18.63 4.00 4.25
CA ARG A 157 18.08 4.92 3.23
C ARG A 157 17.85 6.31 3.80
N GLU A 158 17.90 7.31 2.95
CA GLU A 158 17.51 8.69 3.32
C GLU A 158 15.99 8.82 3.41
N HIS A 159 15.23 8.08 2.57
CA HIS A 159 13.78 8.06 2.60
C HIS A 159 13.25 6.65 2.30
N SER A 160 12.54 6.09 3.24
CA SER A 160 11.88 4.78 3.12
C SER A 160 10.39 4.93 2.90
N THR A 161 9.85 4.31 1.84
CA THR A 161 8.43 4.01 1.69
C THR A 161 8.24 2.55 2.08
N ILE A 162 7.78 2.33 3.31
CA ILE A 162 7.61 0.99 3.88
C ILE A 162 6.21 0.45 3.57
N VAL A 163 6.13 -0.82 3.18
CA VAL A 163 4.87 -1.54 3.05
C VAL A 163 4.71 -2.53 4.21
N ILE A 164 3.63 -2.38 4.95
CA ILE A 164 3.14 -3.26 5.99
C ILE A 164 1.64 -3.49 5.79
N HIS A 165 1.02 -4.40 6.56
CA HIS A 165 -0.33 -4.89 6.23
C HIS A 165 -1.26 -4.78 7.45
N ASP A 166 -2.34 -4.03 7.29
CA ASP A 166 -3.38 -3.85 8.33
C ASP A 166 -4.42 -4.99 8.30
N ILE A 167 -3.91 -6.24 8.36
CA ILE A 167 -4.67 -7.49 8.32
C ILE A 167 -4.17 -8.46 9.42
N PRO A 168 -4.93 -9.52 9.76
CA PRO A 168 -4.49 -10.54 10.74
C PRO A 168 -3.20 -11.27 10.32
N GLY A 169 -3.01 -11.48 9.03
CA GLY A 169 -1.88 -12.20 8.44
C GLY A 169 -2.23 -12.66 7.02
N TYR A 170 -1.26 -13.29 6.33
CA TYR A 170 -1.43 -13.81 4.98
C TYR A 170 -0.72 -15.17 4.84
N PRO A 171 -1.28 -16.17 4.12
CA PRO A 171 -2.60 -16.15 3.46
C PRO A 171 -3.78 -16.12 4.43
N ASP A 172 -5.00 -15.96 3.90
CA ASP A 172 -6.23 -15.93 4.70
C ASP A 172 -6.30 -17.09 5.69
N GLY A 173 -6.70 -16.79 6.93
CA GLY A 173 -6.76 -17.74 8.03
C GLY A 173 -5.49 -17.87 8.88
N VAL A 174 -4.40 -17.20 8.48
CA VAL A 174 -3.20 -17.04 9.32
C VAL A 174 -3.40 -15.85 10.26
N ASP A 175 -3.08 -16.02 11.54
CA ASP A 175 -3.22 -15.00 12.57
C ASP A 175 -1.83 -14.66 13.14
N VAL A 176 -1.09 -13.86 12.42
CA VAL A 176 0.27 -13.41 12.76
C VAL A 176 0.25 -12.12 13.60
N ARG A 177 -0.85 -11.35 13.49
CA ARG A 177 -1.09 -10.08 14.21
C ARG A 177 0.03 -9.06 14.07
N PRO A 178 0.51 -8.75 12.86
CA PRO A 178 1.67 -7.89 12.69
C PRO A 178 1.45 -6.50 13.29
N MET A 179 0.25 -5.97 13.18
CA MET A 179 -0.08 -4.62 13.67
C MET A 179 -0.14 -4.50 15.20
N ALA A 180 -0.15 -5.61 15.95
CA ALA A 180 0.02 -5.57 17.40
C ALA A 180 1.37 -4.97 17.83
N ARG A 181 2.37 -4.97 16.92
CA ARG A 181 3.71 -4.43 17.15
C ARG A 181 3.94 -3.08 16.45
N LEU A 182 2.90 -2.48 15.85
CA LEU A 182 3.04 -1.21 15.11
C LEU A 182 3.56 -0.09 16.01
N GLU A 183 3.09 0.00 17.24
CA GLU A 183 3.55 1.03 18.17
C GLU A 183 5.04 0.87 18.52
N ASP A 184 5.53 -0.37 18.68
CA ASP A 184 6.95 -0.62 18.93
C ASP A 184 7.82 -0.14 17.77
N PHE A 185 7.36 -0.34 16.53
CA PHE A 185 8.03 0.16 15.34
C PHE A 185 8.04 1.70 15.29
N VAL A 186 6.89 2.33 15.54
CA VAL A 186 6.76 3.80 15.54
C VAL A 186 7.67 4.42 16.61
N VAL A 187 7.61 3.93 17.84
CA VAL A 187 8.43 4.44 18.94
C VAL A 187 9.91 4.21 18.64
N GLY A 188 10.29 3.01 18.18
CA GLY A 188 11.67 2.72 17.82
C GLY A 188 12.25 3.65 16.75
N ALA A 189 11.44 3.99 15.73
CA ALA A 189 11.85 4.92 14.68
C ALA A 189 11.98 6.36 15.21
N LEU A 190 11.05 6.83 16.05
CA LEU A 190 11.12 8.15 16.69
C LEU A 190 12.32 8.27 17.63
N ASP A 191 12.59 7.25 18.45
CA ASP A 191 13.72 7.21 19.38
C ASP A 191 15.07 7.23 18.64
N ALA A 192 15.12 6.63 17.44
CA ALA A 192 16.27 6.70 16.54
C ALA A 192 16.39 8.06 15.81
N GLY A 193 15.45 8.96 16.00
CA GLY A 193 15.47 10.32 15.44
C GLY A 193 15.02 10.36 13.97
N HIS A 194 14.25 9.39 13.49
CA HIS A 194 13.65 9.43 12.15
C HIS A 194 12.39 10.30 12.12
N GLU A 195 12.04 10.80 10.94
CA GLU A 195 10.89 11.65 10.71
C GLU A 195 9.83 10.90 9.90
N PHE A 196 8.59 10.84 10.43
CA PHE A 196 7.47 10.34 9.66
C PHE A 196 6.91 11.43 8.75
N VAL A 197 6.77 11.09 7.47
CA VAL A 197 6.21 11.97 6.44
C VAL A 197 5.15 11.22 5.63
N GLN A 198 4.28 11.95 4.94
CA GLN A 198 3.23 11.30 4.13
C GLN A 198 3.63 11.17 2.65
N GLU A 199 4.56 12.00 2.17
CA GLU A 199 5.09 11.93 0.81
C GLU A 199 5.87 10.63 0.59
N PHE A 200 5.72 10.05 -0.59
CA PHE A 200 6.48 8.85 -0.98
C PHE A 200 7.92 9.19 -1.35
N SER A 201 8.82 8.25 -1.11
CA SER A 201 10.19 8.32 -1.66
C SER A 201 10.14 8.40 -3.18
N GLU A 202 10.97 9.25 -3.79
CA GLU A 202 10.96 9.49 -5.23
C GLU A 202 11.21 8.20 -6.04
N ASP A 203 12.03 7.29 -5.52
CA ASP A 203 12.31 6.00 -6.16
C ASP A 203 11.11 5.04 -6.16
N CYS A 204 10.11 5.30 -5.33
CA CYS A 204 8.88 4.51 -5.26
C CYS A 204 7.75 5.07 -6.13
N VAL A 205 7.85 6.29 -6.64
CA VAL A 205 6.85 6.88 -7.53
C VAL A 205 7.24 6.59 -8.98
N LEU A 206 6.56 5.64 -9.62
CA LEU A 206 6.88 5.21 -10.98
C LEU A 206 6.16 6.02 -12.05
N ILE A 207 4.88 6.28 -11.82
CA ILE A 207 4.02 7.14 -12.63
C ILE A 207 3.38 8.13 -11.68
N LYS A 208 3.33 9.41 -12.03
CA LYS A 208 2.67 10.45 -11.25
C LYS A 208 1.64 11.17 -12.12
N ARG A 209 0.35 10.99 -11.82
CA ARG A 209 -0.77 11.57 -12.58
C ARG A 209 -0.69 11.30 -14.08
N GLY A 210 -0.32 10.07 -14.45
CA GLY A 210 -0.11 9.65 -15.83
C GLY A 210 1.26 9.97 -16.42
N GLU A 211 2.11 10.71 -15.72
CA GLU A 211 3.45 11.08 -16.22
C GLU A 211 4.49 10.09 -15.68
N PRO A 212 5.21 9.31 -16.53
CA PRO A 212 6.30 8.46 -16.10
C PRO A 212 7.40 9.26 -15.39
N GLN A 213 7.84 8.79 -14.23
CA GLN A 213 8.92 9.43 -13.47
C GLN A 213 10.28 8.79 -13.74
N ARG A 214 10.28 7.60 -14.35
CA ARG A 214 11.46 6.82 -14.71
C ARG A 214 11.12 5.78 -15.77
N ASP A 215 12.14 5.14 -16.32
CA ASP A 215 11.96 3.96 -17.15
C ASP A 215 11.41 2.80 -16.31
N ILE A 216 10.25 2.28 -16.69
CA ILE A 216 9.55 1.16 -16.04
C ILE A 216 9.40 -0.06 -16.95
N ALA A 217 10.15 -0.11 -18.07
CA ALA A 217 10.11 -1.22 -19.03
C ALA A 217 10.44 -2.58 -18.37
N PHE A 218 11.21 -2.59 -17.29
CA PHE A 218 11.52 -3.80 -16.52
C PHE A 218 10.31 -4.40 -15.76
N LEU A 219 9.19 -3.69 -15.69
CA LEU A 219 7.95 -4.11 -15.01
C LEU A 219 6.88 -4.63 -15.95
N ALA A 220 7.12 -4.56 -17.27
CA ALA A 220 6.11 -4.89 -18.28
C ALA A 220 6.68 -5.75 -19.43
N HIS A 221 5.88 -6.71 -19.89
CA HIS A 221 6.18 -7.55 -21.07
C HIS A 221 5.21 -7.34 -22.21
#